data_0821a843f659edc5e50762d9e3c68dd7
#
_entry.id   0821a843f659edc5e50762d9e3c68dd7
#
_cell.length_a   1.000
_cell.length_b   1.000
_cell.length_c   1.000
_cell.angle_alpha   90.00
_cell.angle_beta   90.00
_cell.angle_gamma   90.00
#
_symmetry.space_group_name_H-M   'P 1'
#
loop_
_entity.id
_entity.type
_entity.pdbx_description
1 polymer ?
#
loop_
_entity_poly.entity_id
_entity_poly.type
_entity_poly.pdbx_seq_one_letter_code
_entity_poly.pdbx_strand_id
1 'polypeptide(L)'
;MQAAAISVRCNGPMGDEKAMKIYSFGEETKPAILLLPGTCCHWKRNFGHVIPLLQEHFYVLCTSYDGFDETEDSTFPNMLIETAKLENYIQKNLGGQLFAAYGCSLGGSFVGLMVQRKKIHIRHGILGSSDLDQGSSFGTWAMAKAMTPLLGKMLRSGKLPVWAKKKMEEKAGAEYAQAMLQLFGCSAATQELPSMAFVSNTSIFNQFFSDMVTPLEDDIYVSGTKIHCFYAVKMGEEYENRYRRHFVDPDIRYHAMQHEELLACYPEQWVEEVLASCRLDGRGMEENDFEERHFTEAERAQAEITESGNPRKPEGEDGKKMLERMNESHHNVTGWALSLWEIQGNDNILDIGCGGGAALSRMAEH
;
A
#
# COMPACT_ATOMS: atom_id res chain seq x y z
N MET A 1 -8.38 -6.15 -25.70
CA MET A 1 -6.91 -5.88 -25.64
C MET A 1 -6.29 -6.86 -24.67
N GLN A 2 -5.24 -7.58 -25.07
CA GLN A 2 -4.54 -8.47 -24.15
C GLN A 2 -3.66 -7.60 -23.22
N ALA A 3 -3.90 -7.70 -21.91
CA ALA A 3 -3.02 -7.11 -20.92
C ALA A 3 -1.65 -7.82 -20.97
N ALA A 4 -0.58 -7.06 -21.12
CA ALA A 4 0.76 -7.61 -20.93
C ALA A 4 1.00 -7.73 -19.42
N ALA A 5 1.03 -8.95 -18.90
CA ALA A 5 1.38 -9.21 -17.52
C ALA A 5 2.91 -9.22 -17.39
N ILE A 6 3.48 -8.28 -16.65
CA ILE A 6 4.88 -8.29 -16.30
C ILE A 6 5.04 -9.03 -14.97
N SER A 7 5.54 -10.27 -15.04
CA SER A 7 5.90 -11.04 -13.85
C SER A 7 7.36 -10.71 -13.49
N VAL A 8 7.58 -10.04 -12.36
CA VAL A 8 8.93 -9.77 -11.87
C VAL A 8 9.37 -10.93 -10.99
N ARG A 9 10.34 -11.70 -11.47
CA ARG A 9 11.08 -12.64 -10.61
C ARG A 9 12.15 -11.86 -9.86
N CYS A 10 12.04 -11.80 -8.54
CA CYS A 10 13.17 -11.40 -7.72
C CYS A 10 14.25 -12.47 -7.82
N ASN A 11 15.28 -12.23 -8.63
CA ASN A 11 16.46 -13.07 -8.68
C ASN A 11 17.34 -12.78 -7.46
N GLY A 12 17.08 -13.46 -6.36
CA GLY A 12 17.93 -13.53 -5.17
C GLY A 12 17.69 -14.88 -4.51
N PRO A 13 18.65 -15.45 -3.76
CA PRO A 13 18.52 -16.76 -3.13
C PRO A 13 17.64 -16.75 -1.88
N MET A 14 16.45 -16.16 -1.97
CA MET A 14 15.36 -16.41 -1.05
C MET A 14 14.44 -17.45 -1.67
N GLY A 15 14.13 -18.49 -0.92
CA GLY A 15 13.25 -19.55 -1.37
C GLY A 15 11.97 -18.97 -1.98
N ASP A 16 11.47 -19.59 -3.04
CA ASP A 16 10.31 -19.33 -3.89
C ASP A 16 9.26 -18.29 -3.42
N GLU A 17 9.65 -17.08 -3.00
CA GLU A 17 8.70 -15.98 -2.90
C GLU A 17 8.37 -15.55 -4.33
N LYS A 18 7.22 -16.00 -4.81
CA LYS A 18 6.65 -15.54 -6.06
C LYS A 18 6.53 -14.01 -6.00
N ALA A 19 7.04 -13.35 -7.03
CA ALA A 19 6.96 -11.90 -7.11
C ALA A 19 5.50 -11.46 -7.27
N MET A 20 5.12 -10.37 -6.59
CA MET A 20 3.84 -9.70 -6.79
C MET A 20 3.66 -9.33 -8.27
N LYS A 21 2.46 -9.51 -8.81
CA LYS A 21 2.15 -9.14 -10.18
C LYS A 21 1.82 -7.67 -10.33
N ILE A 22 2.38 -7.08 -11.36
CA ILE A 22 2.02 -5.74 -11.84
C ILE A 22 1.65 -5.85 -13.30
N TYR A 23 0.43 -5.43 -13.63
CA TYR A 23 -0.11 -5.40 -14.98
C TYR A 23 0.12 -4.03 -15.58
N SER A 24 0.61 -3.96 -16.82
CA SER A 24 0.89 -2.69 -17.49
C SER A 24 -0.02 -2.47 -18.71
N PHE A 25 -0.38 -1.20 -18.95
CA PHE A 25 -1.25 -0.78 -20.04
C PHE A 25 -0.77 0.57 -20.60
N GLY A 26 -0.97 0.78 -21.89
CA GLY A 26 -0.55 2.00 -22.57
C GLY A 26 0.91 1.96 -23.01
N GLU A 27 1.46 3.13 -23.31
CA GLU A 27 2.79 3.28 -23.85
C GLU A 27 3.80 3.61 -22.75
N GLU A 28 4.93 2.91 -22.73
CA GLU A 28 6.00 3.09 -21.72
C GLU A 28 6.67 4.47 -21.79
N THR A 29 6.50 5.19 -22.90
CA THR A 29 7.00 6.55 -23.08
C THR A 29 6.19 7.62 -22.35
N LYS A 30 4.99 7.28 -21.86
CA LYS A 30 4.14 8.17 -21.09
C LYS A 30 4.52 8.17 -19.61
N PRO A 31 4.17 9.23 -18.86
CA PRO A 31 4.36 9.25 -17.41
C PRO A 31 3.71 8.03 -16.73
N ALA A 32 4.45 7.37 -15.85
CA ALA A 32 3.96 6.16 -15.18
C ALA A 32 3.03 6.50 -14.01
N ILE A 33 1.85 5.88 -13.97
CA ILE A 33 0.93 5.91 -12.83
C ILE A 33 0.75 4.51 -12.26
N LEU A 34 0.94 4.35 -10.95
CA LEU A 34 0.70 3.12 -10.22
C LEU A 34 -0.69 3.13 -9.60
N LEU A 35 -1.50 2.09 -9.85
CA LEU A 35 -2.83 1.91 -9.27
C LEU A 35 -2.78 0.81 -8.20
N LEU A 36 -3.24 1.13 -7.00
CA LEU A 36 -3.21 0.30 -5.82
C LEU A 36 -4.64 -0.01 -5.35
N PRO A 37 -5.10 -1.27 -5.45
CA PRO A 37 -6.46 -1.66 -5.08
C PRO A 37 -6.79 -1.45 -3.60
N GLY A 38 -8.09 -1.40 -3.33
CA GLY A 38 -8.63 -1.36 -1.98
C GLY A 38 -8.62 -2.71 -1.27
N THR A 39 -9.08 -2.70 -0.01
CA THR A 39 -9.14 -3.89 0.85
C THR A 39 -9.99 -4.99 0.23
N CYS A 40 -9.43 -6.18 0.12
CA CYS A 40 -10.08 -7.36 -0.46
C CYS A 40 -10.56 -7.18 -1.91
N CYS A 41 -9.97 -6.24 -2.65
CA CYS A 41 -10.32 -5.97 -4.03
C CYS A 41 -9.35 -6.61 -5.01
N HIS A 42 -9.89 -7.10 -6.12
CA HIS A 42 -9.10 -7.49 -7.28
C HIS A 42 -8.85 -6.26 -8.16
N TRP A 43 -7.63 -6.10 -8.68
CA TRP A 43 -7.25 -4.94 -9.47
C TRP A 43 -8.20 -4.66 -10.66
N LYS A 44 -8.62 -5.71 -11.36
CA LYS A 44 -9.51 -5.60 -12.53
C LYS A 44 -10.92 -5.14 -12.15
N ARG A 45 -11.39 -5.51 -10.95
CA ARG A 45 -12.67 -5.05 -10.41
C ARG A 45 -12.61 -3.60 -9.95
N ASN A 46 -11.47 -3.20 -9.37
CA ASN A 46 -11.25 -1.82 -8.93
C ASN A 46 -11.05 -0.85 -10.10
N PHE A 47 -10.18 -1.21 -11.07
CA PHE A 47 -9.68 -0.27 -12.06
C PHE A 47 -9.96 -0.64 -13.51
N GLY A 48 -10.46 -1.83 -13.80
CA GLY A 48 -10.65 -2.31 -15.16
C GLY A 48 -11.48 -1.35 -16.05
N HIS A 49 -12.43 -0.63 -15.45
CA HIS A 49 -13.30 0.32 -16.15
C HIS A 49 -12.64 1.69 -16.41
N VAL A 50 -11.62 2.09 -15.63
CA VAL A 50 -10.91 3.37 -15.79
C VAL A 50 -9.57 3.23 -16.53
N ILE A 51 -8.97 2.04 -16.55
CA ILE A 51 -7.69 1.80 -17.26
C ILE A 51 -7.76 2.21 -18.73
N PRO A 52 -8.83 1.91 -19.53
CA PRO A 52 -8.90 2.34 -20.92
C PRO A 52 -8.84 3.85 -21.13
N LEU A 53 -9.37 4.61 -20.16
CA LEU A 53 -9.34 6.08 -20.19
C LEU A 53 -7.97 6.63 -19.75
N LEU A 54 -7.39 6.05 -18.69
CA LEU A 54 -6.10 6.48 -18.17
C LEU A 54 -4.94 6.21 -19.12
N GLN A 55 -4.93 5.08 -19.83
CA GLN A 55 -3.83 4.71 -20.75
C GLN A 55 -3.67 5.67 -21.93
N GLU A 56 -4.68 6.52 -22.19
CA GLU A 56 -4.56 7.61 -23.16
C GLU A 56 -3.56 8.68 -22.71
N HIS A 57 -3.31 8.80 -21.40
CA HIS A 57 -2.50 9.83 -20.77
C HIS A 57 -1.27 9.29 -20.05
N PHE A 58 -1.34 8.06 -19.55
CA PHE A 58 -0.31 7.46 -18.70
C PHE A 58 0.14 6.09 -19.21
N TYR A 59 1.34 5.71 -18.82
CA TYR A 59 1.74 4.31 -18.71
C TYR A 59 1.18 3.78 -17.39
N VAL A 60 0.09 3.01 -17.47
CA VAL A 60 -0.65 2.56 -16.29
C VAL A 60 -0.06 1.25 -15.78
N LEU A 61 0.37 1.25 -14.53
CA LEU A 61 0.82 0.09 -13.77
C LEU A 61 -0.25 -0.25 -12.74
N CYS A 62 -0.79 -1.45 -12.78
CA CYS A 62 -1.84 -1.87 -11.86
C CYS A 62 -1.39 -3.05 -11.01
N THR A 63 -1.35 -2.83 -9.70
CA THR A 63 -0.89 -3.83 -8.73
C THR A 63 -1.93 -4.92 -8.53
N SER A 64 -1.49 -6.18 -8.52
CA SER A 64 -2.25 -7.30 -7.99
C SER A 64 -1.52 -7.82 -6.75
N TYR A 65 -2.09 -7.59 -5.57
CA TYR A 65 -1.47 -8.02 -4.31
C TYR A 65 -1.40 -9.55 -4.21
N ASP A 66 -0.39 -10.05 -3.48
CA ASP A 66 -0.29 -11.47 -3.18
C ASP A 66 -1.57 -11.99 -2.53
N GLY A 67 -2.05 -13.16 -2.99
CA GLY A 67 -3.30 -13.75 -2.52
C GLY A 67 -4.58 -13.14 -3.12
N PHE A 68 -4.45 -12.12 -4.00
CA PHE A 68 -5.56 -11.47 -4.69
C PHE A 68 -5.47 -11.55 -6.22
N ASP A 69 -4.62 -12.43 -6.74
CA ASP A 69 -4.51 -12.77 -8.16
C ASP A 69 -4.89 -14.24 -8.37
N GLU A 70 -5.92 -14.50 -9.21
CA GLU A 70 -6.43 -15.84 -9.48
C GLU A 70 -5.46 -16.73 -10.24
N THR A 71 -4.43 -16.16 -10.81
CA THR A 71 -3.42 -16.88 -11.59
C THR A 71 -2.22 -17.31 -10.76
N GLU A 72 -2.21 -16.97 -9.47
CA GLU A 72 -1.13 -17.29 -8.54
C GLU A 72 -1.61 -18.00 -7.28
N ASP A 73 -0.77 -18.91 -6.80
CA ASP A 73 -0.91 -19.51 -5.48
C ASP A 73 0.02 -18.77 -4.50
N SER A 74 -0.48 -17.64 -3.98
CA SER A 74 0.23 -16.78 -3.05
C SER A 74 -0.68 -16.38 -1.89
N THR A 75 -0.11 -15.79 -0.84
CA THR A 75 -0.85 -15.30 0.32
C THR A 75 -0.35 -13.91 0.66
N PHE A 76 -1.27 -12.97 0.90
CA PHE A 76 -0.91 -11.63 1.34
C PHE A 76 -0.15 -11.70 2.68
N PRO A 77 1.11 -11.25 2.73
CA PRO A 77 1.92 -11.38 3.94
C PRO A 77 1.59 -10.29 4.98
N ASN A 78 1.86 -9.06 4.67
CA ASN A 78 1.48 -7.82 5.37
C ASN A 78 1.83 -6.60 4.52
N MET A 79 1.37 -5.41 4.91
CA MET A 79 1.61 -4.17 4.17
C MET A 79 3.09 -3.83 3.99
N LEU A 80 3.94 -4.07 5.00
CA LEU A 80 5.36 -3.70 4.92
C LEU A 80 6.10 -4.53 3.87
N ILE A 81 5.82 -5.83 3.79
CA ILE A 81 6.41 -6.73 2.79
C ILE A 81 5.89 -6.38 1.40
N GLU A 82 4.58 -6.16 1.24
CA GLU A 82 4.00 -5.76 -0.04
C GLU A 82 4.56 -4.41 -0.52
N THR A 83 4.67 -3.43 0.39
CA THR A 83 5.30 -2.13 0.09
C THR A 83 6.74 -2.31 -0.39
N ALA A 84 7.53 -3.16 0.29
CA ALA A 84 8.91 -3.42 -0.12
C ALA A 84 9.01 -4.06 -1.52
N LYS A 85 8.07 -4.92 -1.89
CA LYS A 85 7.98 -5.50 -3.24
C LYS A 85 7.67 -4.44 -4.30
N LEU A 86 6.73 -3.53 -4.00
CA LEU A 86 6.40 -2.39 -4.87
C LEU A 86 7.59 -1.46 -5.07
N GLU A 87 8.22 -1.04 -3.98
CA GLU A 87 9.42 -0.19 -4.00
C GLU A 87 10.53 -0.84 -4.85
N ASN A 88 10.78 -2.13 -4.66
CA ASN A 88 11.79 -2.88 -5.41
C ASN A 88 11.46 -2.97 -6.91
N TYR A 89 10.16 -3.15 -7.25
CA TYR A 89 9.72 -3.12 -8.63
C TYR A 89 10.00 -1.75 -9.28
N ILE A 90 9.61 -0.66 -8.59
CA ILE A 90 9.76 0.70 -9.09
C ILE A 90 11.25 1.06 -9.23
N GLN A 91 12.09 0.66 -8.28
CA GLN A 91 13.54 0.85 -8.35
C GLN A 91 14.15 0.15 -9.58
N LYS A 92 13.77 -1.10 -9.83
CA LYS A 92 14.34 -1.91 -10.91
C LYS A 92 13.85 -1.52 -12.30
N ASN A 93 12.59 -1.14 -12.43
CA ASN A 93 11.95 -0.95 -13.73
C ASN A 93 11.74 0.52 -14.10
N LEU A 94 11.72 1.43 -13.12
CA LEU A 94 11.45 2.85 -13.30
C LEU A 94 12.54 3.74 -12.67
N GLY A 95 13.71 3.19 -12.36
CA GLY A 95 14.81 3.95 -11.76
C GLY A 95 14.49 4.59 -10.40
N GLY A 96 13.54 4.04 -9.67
CA GLY A 96 13.09 4.57 -8.37
C GLY A 96 12.20 5.79 -8.44
N GLN A 97 11.74 6.17 -9.63
CA GLN A 97 10.90 7.36 -9.88
C GLN A 97 9.51 6.95 -10.33
N LEU A 98 8.49 7.58 -9.80
CA LEU A 98 7.11 7.36 -10.20
C LEU A 98 6.41 8.72 -10.34
N PHE A 99 5.82 8.97 -11.52
CA PHE A 99 5.13 10.23 -11.77
C PHE A 99 3.89 10.35 -10.89
N ALA A 100 3.05 9.31 -10.82
CA ALA A 100 1.87 9.32 -9.95
C ALA A 100 1.61 7.94 -9.32
N ALA A 101 1.04 7.91 -8.13
CA ALA A 101 0.46 6.73 -7.52
C ALA A 101 -0.95 7.05 -7.04
N TYR A 102 -1.95 6.26 -7.43
CA TYR A 102 -3.31 6.35 -6.91
C TYR A 102 -3.62 5.13 -6.06
N GLY A 103 -4.08 5.36 -4.84
CA GLY A 103 -4.52 4.30 -3.94
C GLY A 103 -6.00 4.40 -3.60
N CYS A 104 -6.77 3.37 -3.95
CA CYS A 104 -8.17 3.21 -3.57
C CYS A 104 -8.24 2.71 -2.12
N SER A 105 -8.88 3.46 -1.20
CA SER A 105 -9.05 3.03 0.20
C SER A 105 -7.72 2.56 0.84
N LEU A 106 -7.56 1.27 1.18
CA LEU A 106 -6.28 0.64 1.58
C LEU A 106 -5.10 1.06 0.69
N GLY A 107 -5.32 1.15 -0.61
CA GLY A 107 -4.27 1.57 -1.55
C GLY A 107 -3.66 2.93 -1.21
N GLY A 108 -4.44 3.85 -0.63
CA GLY A 108 -3.93 5.14 -0.16
C GLY A 108 -3.02 5.02 1.06
N SER A 109 -3.26 4.05 1.95
CA SER A 109 -2.33 3.73 3.03
C SER A 109 -0.97 3.26 2.47
N PHE A 110 -0.97 2.46 1.38
CA PHE A 110 0.26 2.11 0.66
C PHE A 110 0.97 3.32 0.04
N VAL A 111 0.22 4.25 -0.57
CA VAL A 111 0.81 5.49 -1.11
C VAL A 111 1.48 6.28 0.00
N GLY A 112 0.78 6.52 1.11
CA GLY A 112 1.33 7.22 2.28
C GLY A 112 2.59 6.53 2.84
N LEU A 113 2.54 5.21 2.96
CA LEU A 113 3.66 4.41 3.47
C LEU A 113 4.89 4.46 2.54
N MET A 114 4.72 4.37 1.22
CA MET A 114 5.82 4.52 0.26
C MET A 114 6.45 5.93 0.32
N VAL A 115 5.62 6.97 0.44
CA VAL A 115 6.09 8.36 0.59
C VAL A 115 6.87 8.52 1.89
N GLN A 116 6.34 8.03 3.03
CA GLN A 116 7.01 8.06 4.33
C GLN A 116 8.37 7.35 4.30
N ARG A 117 8.45 6.19 3.66
CA ARG A 117 9.65 5.35 3.63
C ARG A 117 10.78 5.92 2.75
N LYS A 118 10.47 6.81 1.82
CA LYS A 118 11.45 7.51 0.95
C LYS A 118 12.41 6.60 0.17
N LYS A 119 12.01 5.31 -0.05
CA LYS A 119 12.82 4.36 -0.83
C LYS A 119 12.72 4.60 -2.33
N ILE A 120 11.63 5.22 -2.76
CA ILE A 120 11.34 5.67 -4.11
C ILE A 120 10.84 7.11 -4.04
N HIS A 121 10.84 7.81 -5.17
CA HIS A 121 10.25 9.14 -5.27
C HIS A 121 8.91 9.04 -6.02
N ILE A 122 7.85 9.57 -5.43
CA ILE A 122 6.52 9.69 -6.03
C ILE A 122 6.21 11.17 -6.17
N ARG A 123 6.04 11.67 -7.40
CA ARG A 123 5.77 13.10 -7.63
C ARG A 123 4.35 13.47 -7.17
N HIS A 124 3.34 12.67 -7.55
CA HIS A 124 1.94 12.88 -7.17
C HIS A 124 1.41 11.64 -6.45
N GLY A 125 1.24 11.72 -5.12
CA GLY A 125 0.55 10.70 -4.34
C GLY A 125 -0.92 11.04 -4.22
N ILE A 126 -1.82 10.18 -4.73
CA ILE A 126 -3.27 10.43 -4.75
C ILE A 126 -3.96 9.39 -3.88
N LEU A 127 -4.64 9.84 -2.84
CA LEU A 127 -5.40 9.00 -1.91
C LEU A 127 -6.89 9.08 -2.26
N GLY A 128 -7.45 7.98 -2.74
CA GLY A 128 -8.89 7.85 -3.02
C GLY A 128 -9.62 7.33 -1.79
N SER A 129 -10.43 8.17 -1.16
CA SER A 129 -11.26 7.81 0.00
C SER A 129 -10.56 6.96 1.07
N SER A 130 -9.26 7.19 1.29
CA SER A 130 -8.44 6.37 2.20
C SER A 130 -8.77 6.66 3.65
N ASP A 131 -8.86 5.59 4.45
CA ASP A 131 -9.21 5.71 5.86
C ASP A 131 -8.04 6.17 6.71
N LEU A 132 -6.82 5.75 6.38
CA LEU A 132 -5.60 5.95 7.16
C LEU A 132 -5.79 5.60 8.64
N ASP A 133 -6.58 4.56 8.89
CA ASP A 133 -6.94 4.12 10.23
C ASP A 133 -5.73 3.58 10.98
N GLN A 134 -5.65 3.91 12.25
CA GLN A 134 -4.64 3.37 13.16
C GLN A 134 -5.32 2.86 14.42
N GLY A 135 -5.38 1.54 14.53
CA GLY A 135 -5.99 0.85 15.65
C GLY A 135 -4.97 0.31 16.66
N SER A 136 -5.43 0.07 17.89
CA SER A 136 -4.64 -0.72 18.84
C SER A 136 -4.50 -2.16 18.33
N SER A 137 -3.31 -2.75 18.45
CA SER A 137 -3.02 -4.08 17.91
C SER A 137 -3.97 -5.19 18.41
N PHE A 138 -4.37 -5.17 19.68
CA PHE A 138 -5.27 -6.17 20.24
C PHE A 138 -6.73 -6.00 19.78
N GLY A 139 -7.28 -4.79 19.87
CA GLY A 139 -8.66 -4.51 19.42
C GLY A 139 -8.84 -4.80 17.93
N THR A 140 -7.89 -4.35 17.13
CA THR A 140 -7.84 -4.59 15.70
C THR A 140 -7.72 -6.08 15.36
N TRP A 141 -6.88 -6.81 16.07
CA TRP A 141 -6.76 -8.27 15.91
C TRP A 141 -8.10 -8.98 16.17
N ALA A 142 -8.78 -8.65 17.26
CA ALA A 142 -10.07 -9.24 17.57
C ALA A 142 -11.13 -8.92 16.51
N MET A 143 -11.17 -7.68 16.04
CA MET A 143 -12.06 -7.25 14.98
C MET A 143 -11.73 -7.95 13.65
N ALA A 144 -10.47 -8.03 13.25
CA ALA A 144 -10.03 -8.74 12.06
C ALA A 144 -10.42 -10.23 12.11
N LYS A 145 -10.23 -10.88 13.25
CA LYS A 145 -10.65 -12.28 13.48
C LYS A 145 -12.15 -12.47 13.28
N ALA A 146 -12.96 -11.55 13.79
CA ALA A 146 -14.43 -11.62 13.67
C ALA A 146 -14.90 -11.34 12.23
N MET A 147 -14.28 -10.37 11.55
CA MET A 147 -14.69 -9.93 10.21
C MET A 147 -14.23 -10.88 9.10
N THR A 148 -13.07 -11.50 9.24
CA THR A 148 -12.47 -12.36 8.19
C THR A 148 -13.41 -13.49 7.70
N PRO A 149 -14.08 -14.28 8.55
CA PRO A 149 -15.00 -15.33 8.08
C PRO A 149 -16.18 -14.78 7.30
N LEU A 150 -16.70 -13.62 7.70
CA LEU A 150 -17.81 -12.94 7.05
C LEU A 150 -17.40 -12.45 5.66
N LEU A 151 -16.31 -11.70 5.57
CA LEU A 151 -15.75 -11.22 4.30
C LEU A 151 -15.39 -12.38 3.37
N GLY A 152 -14.73 -13.41 3.90
CA GLY A 152 -14.39 -14.60 3.12
C GLY A 152 -15.62 -15.33 2.57
N LYS A 153 -16.70 -15.41 3.36
CA LYS A 153 -17.99 -15.98 2.86
C LYS A 153 -18.59 -15.12 1.76
N MET A 154 -18.54 -13.80 1.90
CA MET A 154 -19.05 -12.86 0.90
C MET A 154 -18.27 -12.99 -0.41
N LEU A 155 -16.95 -12.94 -0.36
CA LEU A 155 -16.07 -13.04 -1.54
C LEU A 155 -16.25 -14.40 -2.25
N ARG A 156 -16.26 -15.50 -1.51
CA ARG A 156 -16.45 -16.85 -2.09
C ARG A 156 -17.84 -17.08 -2.68
N SER A 157 -18.87 -16.51 -2.08
CA SER A 157 -20.24 -16.65 -2.59
C SER A 157 -20.58 -15.66 -3.71
N GLY A 158 -19.81 -14.58 -3.84
CA GLY A 158 -20.14 -13.45 -4.71
C GLY A 158 -21.47 -12.77 -4.32
N LYS A 159 -21.88 -12.86 -3.05
CA LYS A 159 -23.19 -12.37 -2.59
C LYS A 159 -23.08 -11.65 -1.25
N LEU A 160 -23.71 -10.49 -1.17
CA LEU A 160 -23.94 -9.79 0.08
C LEU A 160 -25.26 -10.29 0.71
N PRO A 161 -25.37 -10.36 2.05
CA PRO A 161 -26.64 -10.60 2.72
C PRO A 161 -27.70 -9.57 2.28
N VAL A 162 -28.94 -10.05 2.02
CA VAL A 162 -30.01 -9.22 1.47
C VAL A 162 -30.28 -7.97 2.33
N TRP A 163 -30.24 -8.12 3.66
CA TRP A 163 -30.43 -6.99 4.57
C TRP A 163 -29.31 -5.95 4.47
N ALA A 164 -28.07 -6.38 4.24
CA ALA A 164 -26.93 -5.48 4.11
C ALA A 164 -26.97 -4.72 2.78
N LYS A 165 -27.34 -5.42 1.68
CA LYS A 165 -27.56 -4.80 0.38
C LYS A 165 -28.67 -3.75 0.47
N LYS A 166 -29.83 -4.09 1.05
CA LYS A 166 -30.94 -3.17 1.23
C LYS A 166 -30.56 -1.93 2.04
N LYS A 167 -29.82 -2.12 3.15
CA LYS A 167 -29.33 -0.99 3.97
C LYS A 167 -28.38 -0.08 3.20
N MET A 168 -27.53 -0.62 2.33
CA MET A 168 -26.65 0.15 1.47
C MET A 168 -27.44 0.94 0.43
N GLU A 169 -28.44 0.31 -0.21
CA GLU A 169 -29.34 0.96 -1.17
C GLU A 169 -30.15 2.10 -0.52
N GLU A 170 -30.67 1.89 0.69
CA GLU A 170 -31.39 2.92 1.46
C GLU A 170 -30.51 4.09 1.86
N LYS A 171 -29.21 3.83 2.19
CA LYS A 171 -28.28 4.87 2.64
C LYS A 171 -27.70 5.69 1.50
N ALA A 172 -27.39 5.06 0.37
CA ALA A 172 -26.54 5.64 -0.66
C ALA A 172 -27.07 5.50 -2.10
N GLY A 173 -28.23 4.84 -2.27
CA GLY A 173 -28.85 4.61 -3.57
C GLY A 173 -28.47 3.27 -4.20
N ALA A 174 -29.30 2.82 -5.12
CA ALA A 174 -29.13 1.49 -5.77
C ALA A 174 -27.91 1.43 -6.70
N GLU A 175 -27.61 2.53 -7.38
CA GLU A 175 -26.46 2.63 -8.31
C GLU A 175 -25.14 2.48 -7.56
N TYR A 176 -24.94 3.25 -6.50
CA TYR A 176 -23.78 3.13 -5.64
C TYR A 176 -23.65 1.71 -5.04
N ALA A 177 -24.75 1.18 -4.50
CA ALA A 177 -24.75 -0.17 -3.91
C ALA A 177 -24.34 -1.24 -4.93
N GLN A 178 -24.79 -1.13 -6.16
CA GLN A 178 -24.43 -2.05 -7.25
C GLN A 178 -22.95 -1.91 -7.63
N ALA A 179 -22.44 -0.68 -7.78
CA ALA A 179 -21.05 -0.40 -8.10
C ALA A 179 -20.12 -0.94 -7.01
N MET A 180 -20.43 -0.71 -5.74
CA MET A 180 -19.65 -1.22 -4.61
C MET A 180 -19.65 -2.74 -4.53
N LEU A 181 -20.79 -3.41 -4.80
CA LEU A 181 -20.86 -4.87 -4.87
C LEU A 181 -19.96 -5.43 -5.98
N GLN A 182 -19.89 -4.75 -7.11
CA GLN A 182 -19.01 -5.11 -8.22
C GLN A 182 -17.54 -4.96 -7.84
N LEU A 183 -17.20 -3.86 -7.20
CA LEU A 183 -15.86 -3.50 -6.74
C LEU A 183 -15.32 -4.51 -5.73
N PHE A 184 -16.12 -4.89 -4.74
CA PHE A 184 -15.79 -5.89 -3.71
C PHE A 184 -15.93 -7.36 -4.15
N GLY A 185 -16.20 -7.63 -5.42
CA GLY A 185 -16.36 -9.02 -5.88
C GLY A 185 -17.62 -9.73 -5.36
N CYS A 186 -18.58 -8.99 -4.82
CA CYS A 186 -19.89 -9.48 -4.37
C CYS A 186 -20.96 -9.42 -5.48
N SER A 187 -20.55 -9.39 -6.74
CA SER A 187 -21.40 -9.54 -7.92
C SER A 187 -21.03 -10.84 -8.66
N ALA A 188 -21.90 -11.29 -9.54
CA ALA A 188 -21.61 -12.46 -10.37
C ALA A 188 -20.30 -12.25 -11.15
N ALA A 189 -19.49 -13.31 -11.24
CA ALA A 189 -18.34 -13.30 -12.12
C ALA A 189 -18.81 -13.21 -13.57
N THR A 190 -18.12 -12.39 -14.35
CA THR A 190 -18.32 -12.28 -15.80
C THR A 190 -17.02 -12.67 -16.50
N GLN A 191 -17.03 -12.72 -17.84
CA GLN A 191 -15.83 -12.96 -18.61
C GLN A 191 -14.76 -11.87 -18.36
N GLU A 192 -15.19 -10.66 -17.97
CA GLU A 192 -14.33 -9.51 -17.71
C GLU A 192 -13.95 -9.35 -16.24
N LEU A 193 -14.78 -9.85 -15.31
CA LEU A 193 -14.63 -9.67 -13.87
C LEU A 193 -14.45 -11.03 -13.17
N PRO A 194 -13.24 -11.35 -12.68
CA PRO A 194 -12.95 -12.63 -12.07
C PRO A 194 -13.74 -12.85 -10.77
N SER A 195 -13.99 -14.12 -10.45
CA SER A 195 -14.50 -14.52 -9.14
C SER A 195 -13.42 -14.27 -8.08
N MET A 196 -13.83 -13.89 -6.87
CA MET A 196 -12.97 -13.77 -5.72
C MET A 196 -12.95 -15.03 -4.83
N ALA A 197 -13.48 -16.14 -5.34
CA ALA A 197 -13.64 -17.38 -4.55
C ALA A 197 -12.31 -18.03 -4.14
N PHE A 198 -11.21 -17.71 -4.81
CA PHE A 198 -9.86 -18.21 -4.54
C PHE A 198 -9.23 -17.54 -3.32
N VAL A 199 -9.69 -16.36 -2.91
CA VAL A 199 -9.05 -15.58 -1.84
C VAL A 199 -9.15 -16.29 -0.49
N SER A 200 -8.00 -16.54 0.14
CA SER A 200 -7.91 -17.21 1.42
C SER A 200 -8.33 -16.32 2.60
N ASN A 201 -8.85 -16.94 3.67
CA ASN A 201 -9.10 -16.21 4.92
C ASN A 201 -7.81 -15.62 5.50
N THR A 202 -6.66 -16.25 5.29
CA THR A 202 -5.35 -15.76 5.73
C THR A 202 -5.00 -14.45 5.03
N SER A 203 -5.14 -14.37 3.71
CA SER A 203 -4.92 -13.14 2.95
C SER A 203 -5.85 -12.01 3.40
N ILE A 204 -7.14 -12.30 3.61
CA ILE A 204 -8.12 -11.32 4.10
C ILE A 204 -7.73 -10.79 5.48
N PHE A 205 -7.40 -11.71 6.40
CA PHE A 205 -6.99 -11.34 7.75
C PHE A 205 -5.72 -10.49 7.76
N ASN A 206 -4.69 -10.95 7.06
CA ASN A 206 -3.40 -10.27 7.02
C ASN A 206 -3.51 -8.88 6.40
N GLN A 207 -4.28 -8.74 5.31
CA GLN A 207 -4.46 -7.45 4.66
C GLN A 207 -5.21 -6.48 5.57
N PHE A 208 -6.38 -6.87 6.07
CA PHE A 208 -7.20 -6.03 6.95
C PHE A 208 -6.48 -5.67 8.25
N PHE A 209 -5.84 -6.65 8.90
CA PHE A 209 -5.12 -6.42 10.15
C PHE A 209 -3.91 -5.50 9.96
N SER A 210 -3.06 -5.78 8.95
CA SER A 210 -1.85 -5.00 8.74
C SER A 210 -2.12 -3.56 8.28
N ASP A 211 -3.21 -3.30 7.55
CA ASP A 211 -3.64 -1.95 7.20
C ASP A 211 -3.87 -1.11 8.46
N MET A 212 -4.62 -1.63 9.39
CA MET A 212 -5.00 -0.91 10.61
C MET A 212 -3.88 -0.76 11.64
N VAL A 213 -2.85 -1.62 11.61
CA VAL A 213 -1.77 -1.56 12.62
C VAL A 213 -0.44 -1.05 12.06
N THR A 214 -0.30 -0.89 10.74
CA THR A 214 0.91 -0.34 10.14
C THR A 214 0.95 1.17 10.38
N PRO A 215 1.94 1.69 11.14
CA PRO A 215 1.95 3.08 11.53
C PRO A 215 2.26 3.99 10.34
N LEU A 216 1.47 5.05 10.21
CA LEU A 216 1.77 6.18 9.36
C LEU A 216 2.19 7.36 10.28
N GLU A 217 3.32 7.97 9.99
CA GLU A 217 3.85 9.11 10.76
C GLU A 217 2.97 10.35 10.57
N ASP A 218 3.09 11.30 11.50
CA ASP A 218 2.49 12.61 11.35
C ASP A 218 3.44 13.52 10.55
N ASP A 219 2.89 14.58 9.94
CA ASP A 219 3.64 15.61 9.21
C ASP A 219 4.61 15.08 8.13
N ILE A 220 4.18 14.06 7.40
CA ILE A 220 4.97 13.49 6.30
C ILE A 220 5.19 14.56 5.23
N TYR A 221 6.46 14.84 4.94
CA TYR A 221 6.90 15.74 3.89
C TYR A 221 8.06 15.14 3.09
N VAL A 222 7.94 15.20 1.78
CA VAL A 222 9.00 14.83 0.83
C VAL A 222 9.09 15.91 -0.23
N SER A 223 10.27 16.48 -0.40
CA SER A 223 10.50 17.49 -1.44
C SER A 223 10.20 16.92 -2.82
N GLY A 224 9.48 17.67 -3.65
CA GLY A 224 9.05 17.23 -4.99
C GLY A 224 7.87 16.26 -5.00
N THR A 225 7.31 15.90 -3.84
CA THR A 225 6.08 15.10 -3.72
C THR A 225 4.91 16.00 -3.33
N LYS A 226 3.79 15.90 -4.06
CA LYS A 226 2.51 16.50 -3.67
C LYS A 226 1.50 15.40 -3.35
N ILE A 227 0.85 15.51 -2.20
CA ILE A 227 -0.24 14.61 -1.81
C ILE A 227 -1.57 15.25 -2.17
N HIS A 228 -2.42 14.47 -2.84
CA HIS A 228 -3.79 14.82 -3.20
C HIS A 228 -4.74 13.83 -2.50
N CYS A 229 -5.78 14.34 -1.85
CA CYS A 229 -6.77 13.51 -1.16
C CYS A 229 -8.13 13.70 -1.81
N PHE A 230 -8.68 12.68 -2.43
CA PHE A 230 -10.06 12.68 -2.93
C PHE A 230 -10.98 12.32 -1.77
N TYR A 231 -11.39 13.37 -1.04
CA TYR A 231 -12.14 13.21 0.19
C TYR A 231 -13.64 13.13 -0.08
N ALA A 232 -14.19 11.94 0.16
CA ALA A 232 -15.63 11.71 0.16
C ALA A 232 -16.26 12.22 1.46
N VAL A 233 -16.88 13.39 1.43
CA VAL A 233 -17.36 14.12 2.63
C VAL A 233 -18.33 13.31 3.49
N LYS A 234 -19.11 12.39 2.86
CA LYS A 234 -20.05 11.52 3.58
C LYS A 234 -19.37 10.43 4.43
N MET A 235 -18.03 10.32 4.39
CA MET A 235 -17.27 9.46 5.31
C MET A 235 -17.22 10.04 6.73
N GLY A 236 -17.14 11.35 6.88
CA GLY A 236 -17.06 12.07 8.16
C GLY A 236 -15.82 12.96 8.27
N GLU A 237 -15.87 13.98 9.14
CA GLU A 237 -14.80 14.96 9.33
C GLU A 237 -13.50 14.35 9.87
N GLU A 238 -13.58 13.24 10.57
CA GLU A 238 -12.41 12.54 11.11
C GLU A 238 -11.42 12.11 10.02
N TYR A 239 -11.87 11.86 8.80
CA TYR A 239 -10.99 11.47 7.68
C TYR A 239 -10.19 12.66 7.16
N GLU A 240 -10.82 13.84 7.03
CA GLU A 240 -10.09 15.06 6.69
C GLU A 240 -9.01 15.38 7.74
N ASN A 241 -9.35 15.24 9.02
CA ASN A 241 -8.42 15.48 10.12
C ASN A 241 -7.21 14.54 10.05
N ARG A 242 -7.41 13.26 9.61
CA ARG A 242 -6.31 12.31 9.41
C ARG A 242 -5.41 12.73 8.25
N TYR A 243 -5.96 13.18 7.13
CA TYR A 243 -5.15 13.68 6.00
C TYR A 243 -4.27 14.86 6.42
N ARG A 244 -4.85 15.83 7.13
CA ARG A 244 -4.11 16.99 7.64
C ARG A 244 -3.10 16.66 8.72
N ARG A 245 -3.32 15.60 9.48
CA ARG A 245 -2.43 15.12 10.50
C ARG A 245 -1.20 14.43 9.89
N HIS A 246 -1.44 13.55 8.92
CA HIS A 246 -0.37 12.72 8.37
C HIS A 246 0.46 13.41 7.30
N PHE A 247 -0.09 14.40 6.59
CA PHE A 247 0.63 15.03 5.49
C PHE A 247 0.73 16.55 5.66
N VAL A 248 1.92 17.09 5.35
CA VAL A 248 2.12 18.54 5.31
C VAL A 248 1.47 19.11 4.05
N ASP A 249 0.55 20.06 4.22
CA ASP A 249 -0.15 20.78 3.16
C ASP A 249 -0.72 19.87 2.04
N PRO A 250 -1.59 18.89 2.38
CA PRO A 250 -2.22 18.06 1.37
C PRO A 250 -3.25 18.86 0.57
N ASP A 251 -3.33 18.59 -0.75
CA ASP A 251 -4.40 19.10 -1.62
C ASP A 251 -5.66 18.26 -1.41
N ILE A 252 -6.60 18.75 -0.58
CA ILE A 252 -7.83 18.03 -0.25
C ILE A 252 -8.94 18.46 -1.19
N ARG A 253 -9.45 17.55 -2.01
CA ARG A 253 -10.56 17.75 -2.93
C ARG A 253 -11.83 17.14 -2.37
N TYR A 254 -12.81 17.99 -2.14
CA TYR A 254 -14.06 17.62 -1.46
C TYR A 254 -15.11 17.15 -2.44
N HIS A 255 -15.58 15.92 -2.27
CA HIS A 255 -16.66 15.34 -3.05
C HIS A 255 -17.84 15.02 -2.14
N ALA A 256 -19.03 15.54 -2.44
CA ALA A 256 -20.28 15.28 -1.69
C ALA A 256 -20.79 13.84 -1.94
N MET A 257 -19.89 12.86 -1.82
CA MET A 257 -20.05 11.46 -2.21
C MET A 257 -19.78 10.52 -1.04
N GLN A 258 -20.12 9.25 -1.23
CA GLN A 258 -19.77 8.15 -0.33
C GLN A 258 -18.34 7.65 -0.62
N HIS A 259 -17.86 6.75 0.23
CA HIS A 259 -16.58 6.06 0.07
C HIS A 259 -16.45 5.43 -1.33
N GLU A 260 -15.39 5.81 -2.07
CA GLU A 260 -15.08 5.34 -3.45
C GLU A 260 -16.19 5.54 -4.50
N GLU A 261 -17.21 6.34 -4.21
CA GLU A 261 -18.31 6.59 -5.15
C GLU A 261 -17.81 7.27 -6.43
N LEU A 262 -16.83 8.17 -6.33
CA LEU A 262 -16.25 8.84 -7.50
C LEU A 262 -15.62 7.84 -8.47
N LEU A 263 -14.77 6.93 -7.98
CA LEU A 263 -14.14 5.89 -8.80
C LEU A 263 -15.17 4.89 -9.34
N ALA A 264 -16.10 4.46 -8.48
CA ALA A 264 -17.01 3.37 -8.80
C ALA A 264 -18.15 3.76 -9.75
N CYS A 265 -18.64 5.01 -9.65
CA CYS A 265 -19.84 5.46 -10.37
C CYS A 265 -19.56 6.52 -11.44
N TYR A 266 -18.46 7.25 -11.34
CA TYR A 266 -18.16 8.40 -12.22
C TYR A 266 -16.76 8.31 -12.83
N PRO A 267 -16.46 7.28 -13.66
CA PRO A 267 -15.11 6.99 -14.14
C PRO A 267 -14.49 8.14 -14.95
N GLU A 268 -15.25 8.83 -15.80
CA GLU A 268 -14.74 9.97 -16.58
C GLU A 268 -14.36 11.12 -15.65
N GLN A 269 -15.20 11.47 -14.68
CA GLN A 269 -14.93 12.52 -13.71
C GLN A 269 -13.72 12.15 -12.83
N TRP A 270 -13.61 10.88 -12.43
CA TRP A 270 -12.46 10.41 -11.67
C TRP A 270 -11.15 10.58 -12.46
N VAL A 271 -11.15 10.24 -13.75
CA VAL A 271 -9.98 10.44 -14.63
C VAL A 271 -9.63 11.92 -14.76
N GLU A 272 -10.63 12.79 -14.96
CA GLU A 272 -10.43 14.25 -15.00
C GLU A 272 -9.80 14.78 -13.71
N GLU A 273 -10.24 14.29 -12.56
CA GLU A 273 -9.67 14.68 -11.24
C GLU A 273 -8.22 14.20 -11.09
N VAL A 274 -7.90 12.97 -11.54
CA VAL A 274 -6.52 12.46 -11.54
C VAL A 274 -5.64 13.32 -12.44
N LEU A 275 -6.09 13.64 -13.67
CA LEU A 275 -5.36 14.50 -14.58
C LEU A 275 -5.17 15.91 -14.03
N ALA A 276 -6.20 16.49 -13.42
CA ALA A 276 -6.14 17.81 -12.79
C ALA A 276 -5.15 17.82 -11.62
N SER A 277 -5.11 16.76 -10.80
CA SER A 277 -4.14 16.61 -9.72
C SER A 277 -2.70 16.62 -10.24
N CYS A 278 -2.46 15.95 -11.33
CA CYS A 278 -1.12 15.87 -11.94
C CYS A 278 -0.67 17.16 -12.69
N ARG A 279 -1.55 18.14 -12.85
CA ARG A 279 -1.25 19.40 -13.56
C ARG A 279 -1.11 20.63 -12.66
N LEU A 280 -1.36 20.48 -11.35
CA LEU A 280 -1.40 21.59 -10.39
C LEU A 280 -0.07 22.32 -10.19
N ASP A 281 1.06 21.75 -10.59
CA ASP A 281 2.38 22.40 -10.49
C ASP A 281 2.68 23.41 -11.60
N GLY A 282 1.73 23.64 -12.51
CA GLY A 282 1.84 24.65 -13.57
C GLY A 282 2.92 24.38 -14.62
N ARG A 283 3.64 23.28 -14.49
CA ARG A 283 4.63 22.80 -15.44
C ARG A 283 3.94 21.77 -16.31
N GLY A 284 3.80 22.06 -17.59
CA GLY A 284 3.38 21.07 -18.57
C GLY A 284 4.22 19.80 -18.45
N MET A 285 3.81 18.70 -19.07
CA MET A 285 4.61 17.47 -19.13
C MET A 285 5.89 17.70 -19.96
N GLU A 286 6.76 18.61 -19.50
CA GLU A 286 8.09 18.78 -20.09
C GLU A 286 9.00 17.73 -19.45
N GLU A 287 9.61 16.92 -20.31
CA GLU A 287 10.49 15.78 -20.00
C GLU A 287 11.67 16.13 -19.05
N ASN A 288 11.90 17.40 -18.74
CA ASN A 288 13.10 17.89 -18.07
C ASN A 288 12.97 18.21 -16.57
N ASP A 289 11.79 17.98 -15.95
CA ASP A 289 11.58 18.32 -14.54
C ASP A 289 11.80 17.15 -13.55
N PHE A 290 12.33 16.03 -14.00
CA PHE A 290 13.02 15.14 -13.10
C PHE A 290 14.38 15.79 -12.75
N GLU A 291 14.43 16.68 -11.77
CA GLU A 291 15.67 16.81 -11.02
C GLU A 291 16.04 15.39 -10.60
N GLU A 292 17.05 14.83 -11.27
CA GLU A 292 17.69 13.61 -10.79
C GLU A 292 17.92 13.84 -9.30
N ARG A 293 17.15 13.16 -8.46
CA ARG A 293 17.51 13.10 -7.04
C ARG A 293 18.86 12.41 -7.02
N HIS A 294 19.90 13.19 -7.08
CA HIS A 294 21.23 12.73 -6.80
C HIS A 294 21.17 12.28 -5.33
N PHE A 295 21.07 10.95 -5.14
CA PHE A 295 21.36 10.40 -3.83
C PHE A 295 22.65 11.02 -3.38
N THR A 296 22.66 11.63 -2.21
CA THR A 296 23.87 12.20 -1.64
C THR A 296 24.93 11.10 -1.61
N GLU A 297 26.19 11.48 -1.69
CA GLU A 297 27.30 10.53 -1.61
C GLU A 297 27.17 9.65 -0.35
N ALA A 298 26.66 10.22 0.74
CA ALA A 298 26.34 9.51 1.98
C ALA A 298 25.21 8.47 1.82
N GLU A 299 24.14 8.78 1.11
CA GLU A 299 23.03 7.82 0.86
C GLU A 299 23.47 6.66 -0.04
N ARG A 300 24.31 6.93 -1.06
CA ARG A 300 24.92 5.89 -1.92
C ARG A 300 25.87 4.99 -1.14
N ALA A 301 26.79 5.58 -0.39
CA ALA A 301 27.70 4.83 0.47
C ALA A 301 26.95 3.97 1.50
N GLN A 302 25.81 4.46 1.99
CA GLN A 302 24.97 3.73 2.93
C GLN A 302 24.23 2.55 2.30
N ALA A 303 23.79 2.68 1.05
CA ALA A 303 23.20 1.60 0.29
C ALA A 303 24.23 0.51 -0.02
N GLU A 304 25.44 0.89 -0.43
CA GLU A 304 26.56 -0.03 -0.68
C GLU A 304 26.96 -0.80 0.58
N ILE A 305 27.07 -0.15 1.73
CA ILE A 305 27.36 -0.81 3.02
C ILE A 305 26.25 -1.81 3.38
N THR A 306 25.02 -1.50 3.08
CA THR A 306 23.90 -2.42 3.37
C THR A 306 23.92 -3.64 2.44
N GLU A 307 24.25 -3.44 1.17
CA GLU A 307 24.33 -4.52 0.19
C GLU A 307 25.56 -5.42 0.44
N SER A 308 26.74 -4.81 0.63
CA SER A 308 27.99 -5.54 0.92
C SER A 308 27.99 -6.20 2.30
N GLY A 309 27.32 -5.61 3.27
CA GLY A 309 27.20 -6.13 4.64
C GLY A 309 26.31 -7.36 4.79
N ASN A 310 25.61 -7.75 3.73
CA ASN A 310 24.73 -8.93 3.67
C ASN A 310 23.76 -9.02 4.87
N PRO A 311 22.59 -8.33 4.83
CA PRO A 311 21.65 -8.28 5.98
C PRO A 311 21.18 -9.64 6.51
N ARG A 312 21.28 -10.68 5.69
CA ARG A 312 20.85 -12.05 6.08
C ARG A 312 21.91 -12.81 6.86
N LYS A 313 23.17 -12.51 6.62
CA LYS A 313 24.30 -13.11 7.30
C LYS A 313 25.42 -12.08 7.37
N PRO A 314 25.31 -11.09 8.29
CA PRO A 314 26.27 -10.01 8.36
C PRO A 314 27.68 -10.53 8.61
N GLU A 315 28.60 -10.19 7.71
CA GLU A 315 30.00 -10.60 7.73
C GLU A 315 30.92 -9.41 7.41
N GLY A 316 32.13 -9.45 7.92
CA GLY A 316 33.15 -8.42 7.68
C GLY A 316 32.85 -7.05 8.32
N GLU A 317 33.63 -6.05 7.94
CA GLU A 317 33.51 -4.68 8.49
C GLU A 317 32.20 -3.98 8.10
N ASP A 318 31.71 -4.21 6.87
CA ASP A 318 30.45 -3.61 6.41
C ASP A 318 29.24 -4.27 7.07
N GLY A 319 29.29 -5.59 7.32
CA GLY A 319 28.29 -6.27 8.13
C GLY A 319 28.22 -5.73 9.56
N LYS A 320 29.37 -5.44 10.16
CA LYS A 320 29.47 -4.81 11.49
C LYS A 320 28.86 -3.40 11.51
N LYS A 321 29.25 -2.54 10.57
CA LYS A 321 28.69 -1.17 10.44
C LYS A 321 27.17 -1.18 10.22
N MET A 322 26.70 -2.12 9.42
CA MET A 322 25.26 -2.29 9.18
C MET A 322 24.52 -2.68 10.47
N LEU A 323 25.04 -3.64 11.25
CA LEU A 323 24.47 -4.04 12.55
C LEU A 323 24.50 -2.91 13.57
N GLU A 324 25.58 -2.15 13.67
CA GLU A 324 25.70 -0.96 14.54
C GLU A 324 24.58 0.05 14.21
N ARG A 325 24.39 0.38 12.93
CA ARG A 325 23.33 1.27 12.47
C ARG A 325 21.93 0.74 12.74
N MET A 326 21.69 -0.56 12.54
CA MET A 326 20.42 -1.19 12.88
C MET A 326 20.13 -1.08 14.38
N ASN A 327 21.12 -1.31 15.22
CA ASN A 327 20.98 -1.18 16.66
C ASN A 327 20.66 0.28 17.07
N GLU A 328 21.30 1.27 16.46
CA GLU A 328 21.00 2.69 16.68
C GLU A 328 19.57 3.05 16.24
N SER A 329 19.17 2.65 15.04
CA SER A 329 17.84 2.96 14.50
C SER A 329 16.70 2.29 15.28
N HIS A 330 16.95 1.12 15.87
CA HIS A 330 15.96 0.39 16.66
C HIS A 330 16.04 0.70 18.17
N HIS A 331 16.98 1.54 18.61
CA HIS A 331 17.21 1.80 20.03
C HIS A 331 15.95 2.23 20.77
N ASN A 332 15.20 3.20 20.24
CA ASN A 332 14.00 3.73 20.88
C ASN A 332 12.86 2.71 20.93
N VAL A 333 12.63 1.99 19.81
CA VAL A 333 11.60 0.94 19.74
C VAL A 333 11.90 -0.20 20.71
N THR A 334 13.15 -0.65 20.76
CA THR A 334 13.58 -1.69 21.70
C THR A 334 13.43 -1.22 23.14
N GLY A 335 13.82 0.02 23.44
CA GLY A 335 13.64 0.60 24.78
C GLY A 335 12.20 0.68 25.22
N TRP A 336 11.32 1.12 24.32
CA TRP A 336 9.89 1.13 24.57
C TRP A 336 9.34 -0.28 24.80
N ALA A 337 9.69 -1.26 23.97
CA ALA A 337 9.25 -2.63 24.11
C ALA A 337 9.71 -3.24 25.45
N LEU A 338 10.96 -3.01 25.85
CA LEU A 338 11.50 -3.47 27.13
C LEU A 338 10.81 -2.82 28.34
N SER A 339 10.40 -1.55 28.23
CA SER A 339 9.67 -0.85 29.29
C SER A 339 8.27 -1.44 29.58
N LEU A 340 7.75 -2.25 28.67
CA LEU A 340 6.47 -2.96 28.86
C LEU A 340 6.64 -4.33 29.54
N TRP A 341 7.86 -4.79 29.76
CA TRP A 341 8.16 -6.09 30.34
C TRP A 341 8.68 -5.92 31.77
N GLU A 342 8.13 -6.68 32.69
CA GLU A 342 8.63 -6.79 34.04
C GLU A 342 9.65 -7.95 34.11
N ILE A 343 10.83 -7.72 33.52
CA ILE A 343 11.90 -8.72 33.50
C ILE A 343 12.46 -8.90 34.93
N GLN A 344 12.54 -10.15 35.37
CA GLN A 344 13.07 -10.51 36.67
C GLN A 344 14.46 -11.18 36.54
N GLY A 345 15.32 -10.98 37.50
CA GLY A 345 16.71 -11.48 37.45
C GLY A 345 16.87 -13.01 37.33
N ASN A 346 15.79 -13.78 37.47
CA ASN A 346 15.74 -15.23 37.28
C ASN A 346 15.00 -15.68 36.02
N ASP A 347 14.60 -14.74 35.13
CA ASP A 347 13.94 -15.09 33.90
C ASP A 347 14.92 -15.67 32.88
N ASN A 348 14.44 -16.64 32.10
CA ASN A 348 15.17 -17.18 30.97
C ASN A 348 14.57 -16.58 29.68
N ILE A 349 15.33 -15.74 28.99
CA ILE A 349 14.88 -15.06 27.81
C ILE A 349 15.58 -15.63 26.57
N LEU A 350 14.80 -15.99 25.55
CA LEU A 350 15.30 -16.39 24.25
C LEU A 350 14.88 -15.34 23.22
N ASP A 351 15.85 -14.68 22.63
CA ASP A 351 15.66 -13.77 21.47
C ASP A 351 16.03 -14.51 20.18
N ILE A 352 15.04 -14.70 19.30
CA ILE A 352 15.24 -15.35 18.00
C ILE A 352 15.46 -14.26 16.93
N GLY A 353 16.69 -14.21 16.39
CA GLY A 353 17.08 -13.19 15.44
C GLY A 353 17.64 -11.93 16.09
N CYS A 354 18.37 -12.10 17.19
CA CYS A 354 18.92 -11.02 18.02
C CYS A 354 19.86 -10.03 17.29
N GLY A 355 20.15 -10.23 16.00
CA GLY A 355 21.03 -9.36 15.21
C GLY A 355 22.38 -9.15 15.89
N GLY A 356 22.72 -7.90 16.21
CA GLY A 356 23.96 -7.54 16.92
C GLY A 356 23.91 -7.74 18.45
N GLY A 357 22.84 -8.32 19.00
CA GLY A 357 22.69 -8.61 20.43
C GLY A 357 22.36 -7.41 21.32
N ALA A 358 22.09 -6.23 20.76
CA ALA A 358 21.83 -5.02 21.54
C ALA A 358 20.60 -5.14 22.44
N ALA A 359 19.54 -5.84 22.00
CA ALA A 359 18.36 -6.09 22.82
C ALA A 359 18.69 -6.97 24.01
N LEU A 360 19.44 -8.06 23.82
CA LEU A 360 19.88 -8.97 24.87
C LEU A 360 20.76 -8.27 25.91
N SER A 361 21.70 -7.43 25.46
CA SER A 361 22.53 -6.62 26.40
C SER A 361 21.67 -5.75 27.31
N ARG A 362 20.67 -5.10 26.75
CA ARG A 362 19.76 -4.22 27.52
C ARG A 362 18.84 -5.00 28.45
N MET A 363 18.40 -6.20 28.06
CA MET A 363 17.63 -7.08 28.95
C MET A 363 18.44 -7.58 30.14
N ALA A 364 19.76 -7.76 29.95
CA ALA A 364 20.66 -8.19 31.01
C ALA A 364 20.99 -7.10 32.03
N GLU A 365 20.64 -5.85 31.78
CA GLU A 365 20.81 -4.71 32.68
C GLU A 365 19.60 -4.52 33.63
N HIS A 366 18.48 -5.22 33.39
CA HIS A 366 17.26 -5.25 34.21
C HIS A 366 17.24 -6.44 35.17
#